data_23d596c6c578b2c0de08a5ddd4ea270c
#
_entry.id   23d596c6c578b2c0de08a5ddd4ea270c
#
_cell.length_a   1.000
_cell.length_b   1.000
_cell.length_c   1.000
_cell.angle_alpha   90.00
_cell.angle_beta   90.00
_cell.angle_gamma   90.00
#
_symmetry.space_group_name_H-M   'P 1'
#
loop_
_entity.id
_entity.type
_entity.pdbx_description
1 polymer ?
#
loop_
_entity_poly.entity_id
_entity_poly.type
_entity_poly.pdbx_seq_one_letter_code
_entity_poly.pdbx_strand_id
1 'polypeptide(L)'
;MKILGIDHVAVNVRDIDKAVEFYTNVIGLKITEREPSKPGIEYFLDCGPSLIGIIQAKDLSKNHAFENEGLGANHFSFRVHADDFDAMIKRLEEHHVNIEFAKKREKSWSLYFYDMDGNKLEITSWPREDKFPAEKLEKVIYDPQTKNWKKY
;
A
#
# COMPACT_ATOMS: atom_id res chain seq x y z
N MET A 1 18.29 -17.22 -18.85
CA MET A 1 17.87 -17.01 -17.45
C MET A 1 16.62 -16.15 -17.49
N LYS A 2 15.58 -16.49 -16.72
CA LYS A 2 14.28 -15.77 -16.72
C LYS A 2 13.94 -15.40 -15.27
N ILE A 3 13.67 -14.11 -15.02
CA ILE A 3 13.11 -13.64 -13.75
C ILE A 3 11.65 -14.06 -13.69
N LEU A 4 11.20 -14.62 -12.57
CA LEU A 4 9.83 -15.11 -12.38
C LEU A 4 8.89 -14.05 -11.76
N GLY A 5 9.46 -13.08 -11.05
CA GLY A 5 8.71 -11.99 -10.41
C GLY A 5 9.51 -11.32 -9.30
N ILE A 6 8.83 -10.50 -8.51
CA ILE A 6 9.35 -9.96 -7.25
C ILE A 6 9.06 -10.97 -6.16
N ASP A 7 10.09 -11.43 -5.46
CA ASP A 7 9.96 -12.37 -4.34
C ASP A 7 9.44 -11.65 -3.09
N HIS A 8 10.14 -10.60 -2.66
CA HIS A 8 9.70 -9.78 -1.54
C HIS A 8 10.15 -8.32 -1.69
N VAL A 9 9.49 -7.44 -0.93
CA VAL A 9 9.92 -6.06 -0.66
C VAL A 9 10.14 -5.95 0.83
N ALA A 10 11.26 -5.34 1.25
CA ALA A 10 11.55 -5.11 2.66
C ALA A 10 11.44 -3.63 3.01
N VAL A 11 10.83 -3.35 4.16
CA VAL A 11 10.59 -2.00 4.70
C VAL A 11 11.22 -1.89 6.07
N ASN A 12 12.07 -0.90 6.27
CA ASN A 12 12.59 -0.58 7.59
C ASN A 12 11.59 0.30 8.34
N VAL A 13 11.33 -0.06 9.59
CA VAL A 13 10.36 0.62 10.45
C VAL A 13 10.98 1.01 11.79
N ARG A 14 10.45 2.07 12.38
CA ARG A 14 10.91 2.59 13.67
C ARG A 14 10.48 1.72 14.85
N ASP A 15 9.28 1.17 14.79
CA ASP A 15 8.65 0.34 15.82
C ASP A 15 8.00 -0.85 15.11
N ILE A 16 8.65 -2.00 15.23
CA ILE A 16 8.26 -3.20 14.47
C ILE A 16 6.89 -3.73 14.89
N ASP A 17 6.55 -3.63 16.17
CA ASP A 17 5.28 -4.17 16.67
C ASP A 17 4.10 -3.34 16.15
N LYS A 18 4.22 -2.01 16.18
CA LYS A 18 3.21 -1.11 15.59
C LYS A 18 3.12 -1.26 14.08
N ALA A 19 4.26 -1.48 13.41
CA ALA A 19 4.26 -1.69 11.98
C ALA A 19 3.57 -3.00 11.62
N VAL A 20 3.87 -4.10 12.30
CA VAL A 20 3.18 -5.39 12.09
C VAL A 20 1.69 -5.23 12.35
N GLU A 21 1.27 -4.53 13.42
CA GLU A 21 -0.13 -4.24 13.68
C GLU A 21 -0.79 -3.45 12.53
N PHE A 22 -0.13 -2.43 12.01
CA PHE A 22 -0.61 -1.66 10.87
C PHE A 22 -0.78 -2.53 9.63
N TYR A 23 0.26 -3.25 9.23
CA TYR A 23 0.21 -4.06 8.01
C TYR A 23 -0.76 -5.24 8.12
N THR A 24 -1.01 -5.76 9.32
CA THR A 24 -2.01 -6.83 9.52
C THR A 24 -3.41 -6.29 9.70
N ASN A 25 -3.64 -5.33 10.59
CA ASN A 25 -4.98 -4.88 10.96
C ASN A 25 -5.53 -3.81 10.00
N VAL A 26 -4.66 -2.95 9.43
CA VAL A 26 -5.11 -1.89 8.52
C VAL A 26 -5.02 -2.35 7.06
N ILE A 27 -3.87 -2.84 6.63
CA ILE A 27 -3.71 -3.30 5.23
C ILE A 27 -4.39 -4.67 5.03
N GLY A 28 -4.39 -5.53 6.05
CA GLY A 28 -5.06 -6.83 6.00
C GLY A 28 -4.16 -7.97 5.57
N LEU A 29 -2.84 -7.80 5.64
CA LEU A 29 -1.87 -8.86 5.38
C LEU A 29 -1.84 -9.85 6.54
N LYS A 30 -1.26 -11.03 6.32
CA LYS A 30 -1.09 -12.06 7.35
C LYS A 30 0.38 -12.38 7.52
N ILE A 31 0.82 -12.62 8.75
CA ILE A 31 2.17 -13.13 8.99
C ILE A 31 2.29 -14.47 8.26
N THR A 32 3.33 -14.60 7.43
CA THR A 32 3.53 -15.79 6.62
C THR A 32 4.10 -16.95 7.45
N GLU A 33 3.77 -18.17 7.03
CA GLU A 33 4.43 -19.38 7.50
C GLU A 33 5.59 -19.81 6.56
N ARG A 34 5.75 -19.13 5.40
CA ARG A 34 6.79 -19.48 4.39
C ARG A 34 8.20 -19.12 4.85
N GLU A 35 8.32 -18.02 5.61
CA GLU A 35 9.59 -17.54 6.17
C GLU A 35 9.44 -17.35 7.68
N PRO A 36 10.38 -17.88 8.49
CA PRO A 36 10.32 -17.74 9.93
C PRO A 36 10.55 -16.28 10.34
N SER A 37 9.60 -15.72 11.06
CA SER A 37 9.76 -14.41 11.69
C SER A 37 10.75 -14.48 12.84
N LYS A 38 11.46 -13.36 13.07
CA LYS A 38 12.34 -13.15 14.24
C LYS A 38 11.77 -11.99 15.05
N PRO A 39 10.96 -12.27 16.08
CA PRO A 39 10.30 -11.25 16.89
C PRO A 39 11.26 -10.14 17.34
N GLY A 40 10.86 -8.87 17.19
CA GLY A 40 11.67 -7.70 17.49
C GLY A 40 12.75 -7.36 16.46
N ILE A 41 12.92 -8.17 15.41
CA ILE A 41 13.94 -7.98 14.37
C ILE A 41 13.30 -7.89 12.99
N GLU A 42 12.54 -8.91 12.59
CA GLU A 42 11.89 -8.98 11.28
C GLU A 42 10.64 -9.86 11.29
N TYR A 43 9.65 -9.45 10.48
CA TYR A 43 8.48 -10.25 10.16
C TYR A 43 8.28 -10.27 8.67
N PHE A 44 7.83 -11.41 8.14
CA PHE A 44 7.38 -11.52 6.76
C PHE A 44 5.86 -11.70 6.72
N LEU A 45 5.23 -10.95 5.82
CA LEU A 45 3.77 -10.94 5.65
C LEU A 45 3.42 -11.41 4.25
N ASP A 46 2.40 -12.26 4.14
CA ASP A 46 1.89 -12.72 2.85
C ASP A 46 1.26 -11.60 2.04
N CYS A 47 1.72 -11.43 0.82
CA CYS A 47 1.20 -10.49 -0.18
C CYS A 47 0.98 -11.20 -1.52
N GLY A 48 0.06 -12.15 -1.55
CA GLY A 48 -0.16 -12.99 -2.73
C GLY A 48 1.06 -13.85 -3.05
N PRO A 49 1.64 -13.77 -4.27
CA PRO A 49 2.83 -14.54 -4.62
C PRO A 49 4.12 -14.03 -3.97
N SER A 50 4.13 -12.75 -3.57
CA SER A 50 5.26 -12.05 -2.96
C SER A 50 5.12 -11.94 -1.45
N LEU A 51 6.16 -11.44 -0.76
CA LEU A 51 6.14 -11.13 0.65
C LEU A 51 6.45 -9.65 0.89
N ILE A 52 5.99 -9.15 2.04
CA ILE A 52 6.48 -7.89 2.62
C ILE A 52 7.28 -8.22 3.86
N GLY A 53 8.56 -7.86 3.85
CA GLY A 53 9.43 -7.93 5.01
C GLY A 53 9.32 -6.64 5.84
N ILE A 54 8.97 -6.74 7.11
CA ILE A 54 8.98 -5.62 8.06
C ILE A 54 10.21 -5.80 8.94
N ILE A 55 11.13 -4.84 8.89
CA ILE A 55 12.44 -4.94 9.54
C ILE A 55 12.61 -3.79 10.52
N GLN A 56 13.00 -4.11 11.76
CA GLN A 56 13.35 -3.11 12.76
C GLN A 56 14.56 -2.30 12.30
N ALA A 57 14.43 -0.99 12.18
CA ALA A 57 15.55 -0.11 11.83
C ALA A 57 16.59 -0.12 12.95
N LYS A 58 17.87 -0.28 12.59
CA LYS A 58 18.99 -0.29 13.53
C LYS A 58 19.47 1.12 13.90
N ASP A 59 19.27 2.09 13.02
CA ASP A 59 19.75 3.46 13.20
C ASP A 59 18.62 4.43 12.80
N LEU A 60 17.94 4.96 13.82
CA LEU A 60 16.80 5.85 13.65
C LEU A 60 17.22 7.29 13.25
N SER A 61 18.51 7.62 13.29
CA SER A 61 19.02 8.92 12.82
C SER A 61 19.06 9.02 11.30
N LYS A 62 19.05 7.87 10.61
CA LYS A 62 19.04 7.77 9.14
C LYS A 62 17.60 7.63 8.66
N ASN A 63 16.94 8.76 8.47
CA ASN A 63 15.62 8.75 7.86
C ASN A 63 15.77 8.90 6.35
N HIS A 64 15.38 7.86 5.63
CA HIS A 64 15.23 7.88 4.18
C HIS A 64 13.71 7.83 3.85
N ALA A 65 12.97 8.81 4.36
CA ALA A 65 11.60 8.99 3.90
C ALA A 65 11.60 9.04 2.37
N PHE A 66 10.63 8.37 1.75
CA PHE A 66 10.44 8.44 0.31
C PHE A 66 10.13 9.90 -0.07
N GLU A 67 11.14 10.65 -0.41
CA GLU A 67 10.97 11.96 -1.02
C GLU A 67 10.53 11.72 -2.46
N ASN A 68 9.36 12.26 -2.82
CA ASN A 68 8.70 12.03 -4.12
C ASN A 68 9.57 12.40 -5.33
N GLU A 69 10.64 13.17 -5.13
CA GLU A 69 11.52 13.68 -6.19
C GLU A 69 12.97 13.19 -6.04
N GLY A 70 13.27 12.36 -5.02
CA GLY A 70 14.60 11.81 -4.78
C GLY A 70 14.91 10.54 -5.56
N LEU A 71 16.15 10.09 -5.50
CA LEU A 71 16.60 8.80 -6.04
C LEU A 71 16.11 7.66 -5.14
N GLY A 72 15.68 6.56 -5.73
CA GLY A 72 15.24 5.35 -5.03
C GLY A 72 13.81 4.94 -5.36
N ALA A 73 13.24 4.06 -4.54
CA ALA A 73 11.85 3.65 -4.70
C ALA A 73 10.92 4.79 -4.29
N ASN A 74 9.97 5.16 -5.15
CA ASN A 74 8.99 6.20 -4.85
C ASN A 74 7.87 5.67 -3.91
N HIS A 75 7.37 4.49 -4.18
CA HIS A 75 6.36 3.78 -3.39
C HIS A 75 6.35 2.30 -3.77
N PHE A 76 5.63 1.50 -3.00
CA PHE A 76 5.23 0.16 -3.43
C PHE A 76 3.71 0.01 -3.34
N SER A 77 3.17 -0.87 -4.21
CA SER A 77 1.74 -0.92 -4.45
C SER A 77 1.18 -2.32 -4.16
N PHE A 78 0.07 -2.34 -3.42
CA PHE A 78 -0.74 -3.53 -3.20
C PHE A 78 -1.90 -3.55 -4.18
N ARG A 79 -2.18 -4.72 -4.75
CA ARG A 79 -3.28 -4.88 -5.68
C ARG A 79 -4.50 -5.45 -4.99
N VAL A 80 -5.66 -4.81 -5.20
CA VAL A 80 -6.96 -5.29 -4.73
C VAL A 80 -7.92 -5.49 -5.90
N HIS A 81 -9.02 -6.19 -5.67
CA HIS A 81 -10.13 -6.21 -6.62
C HIS A 81 -10.81 -4.84 -6.68
N ALA A 82 -11.41 -4.52 -7.83
CA ALA A 82 -12.10 -3.24 -8.01
C ALA A 82 -13.25 -3.05 -7.01
N ASP A 83 -13.93 -4.13 -6.67
CA ASP A 83 -15.05 -4.13 -5.72
C ASP A 83 -14.60 -3.79 -4.28
N ASP A 84 -13.31 -4.00 -3.95
CA ASP A 84 -12.75 -3.73 -2.62
C ASP A 84 -12.12 -2.34 -2.50
N PHE A 85 -11.96 -1.62 -3.62
CA PHE A 85 -11.20 -0.37 -3.64
C PHE A 85 -11.78 0.72 -2.73
N ASP A 86 -13.09 0.96 -2.81
CA ASP A 86 -13.75 1.97 -1.97
C ASP A 86 -13.82 1.53 -0.49
N ALA A 87 -13.90 0.22 -0.23
CA ALA A 87 -13.81 -0.32 1.13
C ALA A 87 -12.42 -0.08 1.75
N MET A 88 -11.35 -0.13 0.94
CA MET A 88 -10.00 0.21 1.43
C MET A 88 -9.87 1.68 1.80
N ILE A 89 -10.44 2.61 1.03
CA ILE A 89 -10.47 4.04 1.40
C ILE A 89 -11.13 4.20 2.77
N LYS A 90 -12.32 3.65 2.93
CA LYS A 90 -13.08 3.73 4.18
C LYS A 90 -12.30 3.14 5.35
N ARG A 91 -11.65 1.99 5.15
CA ARG A 91 -10.83 1.34 6.17
C ARG A 91 -9.66 2.20 6.59
N LEU A 92 -8.93 2.81 5.66
CA LEU A 92 -7.83 3.74 5.99
C LEU A 92 -8.33 4.95 6.77
N GLU A 93 -9.50 5.51 6.41
CA GLU A 93 -10.13 6.62 7.16
C GLU A 93 -10.52 6.21 8.58
N GLU A 94 -11.12 5.04 8.77
CA GLU A 94 -11.50 4.50 10.09
C GLU A 94 -10.29 4.31 11.01
N HIS A 95 -9.14 3.99 10.44
CA HIS A 95 -7.86 3.87 11.14
C HIS A 95 -7.02 5.16 11.17
N HIS A 96 -7.60 6.29 10.74
CA HIS A 96 -6.94 7.61 10.74
C HIS A 96 -5.61 7.64 9.96
N VAL A 97 -5.50 6.84 8.91
CA VAL A 97 -4.32 6.81 8.06
C VAL A 97 -4.23 8.08 7.21
N ASN A 98 -3.04 8.61 7.04
CA ASN A 98 -2.80 9.78 6.22
C ASN A 98 -2.92 9.44 4.73
N ILE A 99 -4.09 9.72 4.14
CA ILE A 99 -4.36 9.58 2.71
C ILE A 99 -3.86 10.82 1.98
N GLU A 100 -2.98 10.64 0.99
CA GLU A 100 -2.52 11.73 0.14
C GLU A 100 -3.57 12.08 -0.91
N PHE A 101 -3.96 11.10 -1.71
CA PHE A 101 -5.07 11.20 -2.67
C PHE A 101 -5.50 9.83 -3.20
N ALA A 102 -6.67 9.77 -3.84
CA ALA A 102 -7.07 8.64 -4.66
C ALA A 102 -7.57 9.10 -6.03
N LYS A 103 -7.40 8.27 -7.05
CA LYS A 103 -7.84 8.52 -8.43
C LYS A 103 -8.46 7.28 -9.04
N LYS A 104 -9.60 7.45 -9.70
CA LYS A 104 -10.20 6.46 -10.59
C LYS A 104 -10.00 6.92 -12.03
N ARG A 105 -9.23 6.17 -12.80
CA ARG A 105 -9.01 6.36 -14.23
C ARG A 105 -9.66 5.23 -15.00
N GLU A 106 -9.78 5.39 -16.31
CA GLU A 106 -10.40 4.40 -17.19
C GLU A 106 -9.85 2.97 -17.00
N LYS A 107 -8.54 2.82 -16.85
CA LYS A 107 -7.89 1.50 -16.78
C LYS A 107 -7.27 1.15 -15.44
N SER A 108 -7.16 2.11 -14.53
CA SER A 108 -6.53 1.88 -13.23
C SER A 108 -7.06 2.82 -12.16
N TRP A 109 -7.22 2.29 -10.97
CA TRP A 109 -7.55 3.06 -9.79
C TRP A 109 -6.38 3.01 -8.83
N SER A 110 -6.05 4.15 -8.21
CA SER A 110 -4.90 4.31 -7.33
C SER A 110 -5.31 5.10 -6.09
N LEU A 111 -4.88 4.64 -4.93
CA LEU A 111 -5.06 5.28 -3.62
C LEU A 111 -3.69 5.36 -2.97
N TYR A 112 -3.19 6.57 -2.75
CA TYR A 112 -1.88 6.82 -2.14
C TYR A 112 -2.02 7.27 -0.70
N PHE A 113 -1.22 6.70 0.17
CA PHE A 113 -1.22 6.97 1.60
C PHE A 113 0.15 6.67 2.20
N TYR A 114 0.32 6.93 3.48
CA TYR A 114 1.59 6.72 4.19
C TYR A 114 1.39 5.80 5.38
N ASP A 115 2.40 4.96 5.65
CA ASP A 115 2.50 4.28 6.93
C ASP A 115 2.96 5.25 8.03
N MET A 116 3.11 4.76 9.27
CA MET A 116 3.50 5.57 10.42
C MET A 116 4.94 6.10 10.34
N ASP A 117 5.79 5.54 9.50
CA ASP A 117 7.18 5.96 9.29
C ASP A 117 7.37 6.84 8.06
N GLY A 118 6.28 7.16 7.35
CA GLY A 118 6.29 7.99 6.15
C GLY A 118 6.63 7.20 4.88
N ASN A 119 6.63 5.88 4.92
CA ASN A 119 6.74 5.08 3.70
C ASN A 119 5.50 5.28 2.86
N LYS A 120 5.67 5.70 1.60
CA LYS A 120 4.57 5.90 0.67
C LYS A 120 4.09 4.56 0.12
N LEU A 121 2.80 4.33 0.26
CA LEU A 121 2.11 3.12 -0.16
C LEU A 121 1.04 3.45 -1.19
N GLU A 122 0.74 2.48 -2.05
CA GLU A 122 -0.37 2.56 -2.99
C GLU A 122 -1.26 1.33 -2.85
N ILE A 123 -2.57 1.52 -2.87
CA ILE A 123 -3.52 0.48 -3.24
C ILE A 123 -3.89 0.71 -4.70
N THR A 124 -3.71 -0.30 -5.54
CA THR A 124 -4.09 -0.21 -6.95
C THR A 124 -5.13 -1.27 -7.31
N SER A 125 -6.01 -0.92 -8.22
CA SER A 125 -6.92 -1.85 -8.85
C SER A 125 -6.89 -1.66 -10.36
N TRP A 126 -6.88 -2.79 -11.05
CA TRP A 126 -7.00 -2.87 -12.50
C TRP A 126 -8.33 -3.54 -12.78
N PRO A 127 -9.39 -2.77 -12.98
CA PRO A 127 -10.67 -3.36 -13.29
C PRO A 127 -10.53 -4.25 -14.53
N ARG A 128 -11.15 -5.40 -14.53
CA ARG A 128 -11.09 -6.35 -15.66
C ARG A 128 -11.84 -5.76 -16.83
N GLU A 129 -11.30 -5.91 -18.04
CA GLU A 129 -11.91 -5.42 -19.28
C GLU A 129 -13.34 -5.92 -19.49
N ASP A 130 -13.67 -7.10 -18.94
CA ASP A 130 -15.00 -7.72 -18.98
C ASP A 130 -16.03 -7.10 -18.02
N LYS A 131 -15.60 -6.26 -17.06
CA LYS A 131 -16.49 -5.60 -16.06
C LYS A 131 -16.66 -4.10 -16.27
N PHE A 132 -16.01 -3.50 -17.29
CA PHE A 132 -16.25 -2.10 -17.61
C PHE A 132 -17.42 -1.96 -18.56
N PRO A 133 -18.47 -1.22 -18.18
CA PRO A 133 -19.34 -0.64 -19.18
C PRO A 133 -18.49 0.27 -20.07
N ALA A 134 -18.64 0.15 -21.38
CA ALA A 134 -17.99 1.01 -22.37
C ALA A 134 -18.39 2.49 -22.27
N GLU A 135 -19.18 2.86 -21.28
CA GLU A 135 -19.53 4.22 -20.92
C GLU A 135 -18.31 4.89 -20.26
N LYS A 136 -17.93 6.03 -20.81
CA LYS A 136 -16.82 6.88 -20.36
C LYS A 136 -16.82 6.99 -18.83
N LEU A 137 -15.96 6.22 -18.18
CA LEU A 137 -15.69 6.42 -16.75
C LEU A 137 -15.13 7.83 -16.58
N GLU A 138 -15.89 8.67 -15.90
CA GLU A 138 -15.43 10.01 -15.57
C GLU A 138 -14.16 9.90 -14.72
N LYS A 139 -13.13 10.62 -15.14
CA LYS A 139 -11.90 10.72 -14.34
C LYS A 139 -12.25 11.49 -13.07
N VAL A 140 -12.12 10.83 -11.92
CA VAL A 140 -12.43 11.41 -10.62
C VAL A 140 -11.24 11.31 -9.68
N ILE A 141 -11.08 12.30 -8.84
CA ILE A 141 -10.10 12.36 -7.77
C ILE A 141 -10.83 12.43 -6.42
N TYR A 142 -10.35 11.66 -5.47
CA TYR A 142 -10.84 11.68 -4.10
C TYR A 142 -10.14 12.80 -3.32
N ASP A 143 -10.93 13.61 -2.64
CA ASP A 143 -10.47 14.66 -1.74
C ASP A 143 -10.57 14.18 -0.29
N PRO A 144 -9.45 13.92 0.40
CA PRO A 144 -9.45 13.40 1.77
C PRO A 144 -10.05 14.38 2.79
N GLN A 145 -9.99 15.69 2.54
CA GLN A 145 -10.51 16.71 3.46
C GLN A 145 -12.05 16.73 3.46
N THR A 146 -12.64 16.66 2.28
CA THR A 146 -14.11 16.68 2.13
C THR A 146 -14.72 15.29 2.07
N LYS A 147 -13.89 14.24 2.00
CA LYS A 147 -14.28 12.82 1.83
C LYS A 147 -15.20 12.58 0.63
N ASN A 148 -15.00 13.35 -0.44
CA ASN A 148 -15.82 13.28 -1.65
C ASN A 148 -14.97 13.08 -2.91
N TRP A 149 -15.59 12.43 -3.91
CA TRP A 149 -15.04 12.32 -5.25
C TRP A 149 -15.40 13.56 -6.07
N LYS A 150 -14.41 14.13 -6.76
CA LYS A 150 -14.56 15.29 -7.66
C LYS A 150 -14.11 14.91 -9.07
N LYS A 151 -14.76 15.46 -10.09
CA LYS A 151 -14.27 15.40 -11.48
C LYS A 151 -12.95 16.19 -11.59
N TYR A 152 -12.03 15.71 -12.47
CA TYR A 152 -10.80 16.43 -12.75
C TYR A 152 -10.39 16.36 -14.22
#